data_360cee22a5f69477455b49636ec23f40
#
_entry.id   360cee22a5f69477455b49636ec23f40
#
_cell.length_a   1.000
_cell.length_b   1.000
_cell.length_c   1.000
_cell.angle_alpha   90.00
_cell.angle_beta   90.00
_cell.angle_gamma   90.00
#
_symmetry.space_group_name_H-M   'P 1'
#
loop_
_entity.id
_entity.type
_entity.pdbx_description
1 polymer ?
#
loop_
_entity_poly.entity_id
_entity_poly.type
_entity_poly.pdbx_seq_one_letter_code
_entity_poly.pdbx_strand_id
1 'polypeptide(L)'
;MDRIYKIGGHCFALPDERLMEAVDGISGFKPFVWQPDLVSAKDVYEGAWLPDFTVWEGNGWGFPTFQRKSYGFGYEDVTGTFGVSGDSFLLELAPQGEPSLYLRTMGGTGRGICLYGNYSPRLLRFALWMGYGLMTVRKETVALHGSCIVYK
;
A
#
# COMPACT_ATOMS: atom_id res chain seq x y z
N MET A 1 -7.94 16.43 -1.10
CA MET A 1 -7.48 16.37 0.30
C MET A 1 -7.09 14.94 0.57
N ASP A 2 -5.85 14.70 1.02
CA ASP A 2 -5.33 13.35 1.22
C ASP A 2 -6.10 12.62 2.31
N ARG A 3 -6.43 11.35 2.08
CA ARG A 3 -6.99 10.49 3.11
C ARG A 3 -5.86 9.79 3.85
N ILE A 4 -5.90 9.87 5.17
CA ILE A 4 -4.89 9.28 6.04
C ILE A 4 -5.45 8.03 6.71
N TYR A 5 -4.63 7.00 6.75
CA TYR A 5 -4.89 5.76 7.49
C TYR A 5 -3.84 5.60 8.58
N LYS A 6 -4.27 5.15 9.77
CA LYS A 6 -3.37 4.85 10.89
C LYS A 6 -3.55 3.41 11.35
N ILE A 7 -2.50 2.62 11.23
CA ILE A 7 -2.49 1.20 11.59
C ILE A 7 -1.24 0.91 12.39
N GLY A 8 -1.38 0.32 13.57
CA GLY A 8 -0.24 -0.12 14.38
C GLY A 8 0.79 0.97 14.72
N GLY A 9 0.36 2.22 14.85
CA GLY A 9 1.25 3.35 15.11
C GLY A 9 1.83 4.03 13.87
N HIS A 10 1.67 3.43 12.67
CA HIS A 10 2.12 4.01 11.41
C HIS A 10 0.99 4.65 10.64
N CYS A 11 1.31 5.72 9.91
CA CYS A 11 0.36 6.45 9.08
C CYS A 11 0.77 6.39 7.61
N PHE A 12 -0.22 6.20 6.72
CA PHE A 12 0.01 6.37 5.29
C PHE A 12 -1.08 7.23 4.66
N ALA A 13 -0.72 7.92 3.60
CA ALA A 13 -1.60 8.82 2.86
C ALA A 13 -2.02 8.22 1.52
N LEU A 14 -3.26 8.50 1.12
CA LEU A 14 -3.79 8.29 -0.22
C LEU A 14 -4.19 9.65 -0.79
N PRO A 15 -3.42 10.22 -1.72
CA PRO A 15 -3.77 11.49 -2.36
C PRO A 15 -4.74 11.33 -3.54
N ASP A 16 -4.76 10.18 -4.20
CA ASP A 16 -5.52 9.94 -5.43
C ASP A 16 -6.97 9.57 -5.14
N GLU A 17 -7.92 10.33 -5.68
CA GLU A 17 -9.36 10.15 -5.45
C GLU A 17 -9.85 8.76 -5.90
N ARG A 18 -9.43 8.31 -7.08
CA ARG A 18 -9.79 6.99 -7.59
C ARG A 18 -9.29 5.86 -6.69
N LEU A 19 -8.08 5.99 -6.14
CA LEU A 19 -7.54 5.02 -5.20
C LEU A 19 -8.27 5.07 -3.85
N MET A 20 -8.63 6.26 -3.37
CA MET A 20 -9.47 6.43 -2.18
C MET A 20 -10.82 5.73 -2.33
N GLU A 21 -11.51 5.93 -3.45
CA GLU A 21 -12.79 5.27 -3.75
C GLU A 21 -12.64 3.74 -3.78
N ALA A 22 -11.58 3.24 -4.42
CA ALA A 22 -11.32 1.80 -4.48
C ALA A 22 -11.07 1.21 -3.08
N VAL A 23 -10.34 1.91 -2.21
CA VAL A 23 -10.10 1.49 -0.81
C VAL A 23 -11.37 1.54 0.03
N ASP A 24 -12.27 2.49 -0.22
CA ASP A 24 -13.58 2.54 0.44
C ASP A 24 -14.44 1.29 0.16
N GLY A 25 -14.23 0.65 -0.98
CA GLY A 25 -14.85 -0.65 -1.31
C GLY A 25 -14.31 -1.83 -0.51
N ILE A 26 -13.24 -1.66 0.25
CA ILE A 26 -12.64 -2.72 1.06
C ILE A 26 -13.20 -2.66 2.48
N SER A 27 -13.97 -3.69 2.88
CA SER A 27 -14.67 -3.75 4.18
C SER A 27 -13.74 -3.76 5.37
N GLY A 28 -12.55 -3.67 5.40
CA GLY A 28 -11.65 -3.73 6.57
C GLY A 28 -10.89 -2.44 6.84
N PHE A 29 -10.90 -1.47 5.93
CA PHE A 29 -10.07 -0.27 6.04
C PHE A 29 -10.75 0.93 6.70
N LYS A 30 -12.08 1.01 6.68
CA LYS A 30 -12.85 2.11 7.30
C LYS A 30 -12.46 2.43 8.75
N PRO A 31 -12.26 1.44 9.64
CA PRO A 31 -11.89 1.73 11.04
C PRO A 31 -10.53 2.39 11.20
N PHE A 32 -9.68 2.35 10.21
CA PHE A 32 -8.32 2.89 10.25
C PHE A 32 -8.20 4.29 9.63
N VAL A 33 -9.29 4.83 9.08
CA VAL A 33 -9.31 6.22 8.62
C VAL A 33 -9.04 7.13 9.81
N TRP A 34 -7.97 7.88 9.72
CA TRP A 34 -7.56 8.82 10.76
C TRP A 34 -7.90 10.24 10.32
N GLN A 35 -8.72 10.89 11.11
CA GLN A 35 -8.99 12.31 10.98
C GLN A 35 -8.18 13.01 12.06
N PRO A 36 -7.21 13.83 11.71
CA PRO A 36 -6.46 14.60 12.68
C PRO A 36 -7.31 15.77 13.20
N ASP A 37 -8.29 15.49 14.05
CA ASP A 37 -9.13 16.54 14.69
C ASP A 37 -8.32 17.48 15.58
N LEU A 38 -7.03 17.20 15.80
CA LEU A 38 -6.17 17.88 16.77
C LEU A 38 -4.77 18.24 16.23
N VAL A 39 -4.43 17.85 15.01
CA VAL A 39 -3.25 18.42 14.36
C VAL A 39 -3.72 19.77 13.81
N SER A 40 -3.29 20.85 14.42
CA SER A 40 -3.68 22.18 13.94
C SER A 40 -3.27 22.29 12.47
N ALA A 41 -4.06 22.95 11.67
CA ALA A 41 -3.67 23.25 10.26
C ALA A 41 -2.24 23.84 10.19
N LYS A 42 -1.79 24.49 11.26
CA LYS A 42 -0.45 25.02 11.48
C LYS A 42 0.62 23.93 11.51
N ASP A 43 0.38 22.80 12.21
CA ASP A 43 1.35 21.69 12.31
C ASP A 43 1.52 20.97 10.96
N VAL A 44 0.46 20.92 10.13
CA VAL A 44 0.51 20.37 8.77
C VAL A 44 1.26 21.32 7.83
N TYR A 45 1.02 22.63 7.93
CA TYR A 45 1.68 23.63 7.09
C TYR A 45 3.14 23.90 7.46
N GLU A 46 3.51 23.72 8.72
CA GLU A 46 4.89 23.88 9.19
C GLU A 46 5.74 22.62 8.98
N GLY A 47 5.21 21.58 8.32
CA GLY A 47 5.95 20.35 8.01
C GLY A 47 6.22 19.47 9.25
N ALA A 48 5.54 19.74 10.35
CA ALA A 48 5.72 19.02 11.60
C ALA A 48 5.15 17.58 11.56
N TRP A 49 4.26 17.30 10.60
CA TRP A 49 3.68 15.98 10.45
C TRP A 49 3.73 15.50 8.99
N LEU A 50 4.35 14.36 8.78
CA LEU A 50 4.39 13.66 7.51
C LEU A 50 3.92 12.21 7.70
N PRO A 51 3.17 11.64 6.76
CA PRO A 51 2.87 10.22 6.79
C PRO A 51 4.16 9.40 6.71
N ASP A 52 4.15 8.21 7.27
CA ASP A 52 5.27 7.28 7.18
C ASP A 52 5.56 6.90 5.74
N PHE A 53 4.51 6.77 4.92
CA PHE A 53 4.61 6.59 3.48
C PHE A 53 3.33 7.05 2.78
N THR A 54 3.41 7.17 1.47
CA THR A 54 2.27 7.54 0.61
C THR A 54 2.03 6.44 -0.42
N VAL A 55 0.77 6.19 -0.74
CA VAL A 55 0.35 5.26 -1.78
C VAL A 55 -0.24 6.04 -2.92
N TRP A 56 0.40 6.01 -4.08
CA TRP A 56 -0.03 6.71 -5.29
C TRP A 56 -0.63 5.76 -6.32
N GLU A 57 -1.49 6.28 -7.16
CA GLU A 57 -1.88 5.63 -8.41
C GLU A 57 -0.78 5.87 -9.46
N GLY A 58 -0.32 4.80 -10.09
CA GLY A 58 0.70 4.85 -11.13
C GLY A 58 0.15 5.24 -12.49
N ASN A 59 -0.32 6.46 -12.63
CA ASN A 59 -0.86 6.99 -13.89
C ASN A 59 0.23 7.49 -14.82
N GLY A 60 0.14 7.14 -16.11
CA GLY A 60 0.95 7.74 -17.17
C GLY A 60 2.37 7.21 -17.37
N TRP A 61 2.84 6.28 -16.57
CA TRP A 61 4.21 5.75 -16.63
C TRP A 61 4.34 4.36 -17.27
N GLY A 62 3.24 3.84 -17.82
CA GLY A 62 3.18 2.44 -18.27
C GLY A 62 3.27 1.44 -17.10
N PHE A 63 2.98 0.17 -17.39
CA PHE A 63 3.12 -0.88 -16.37
C PHE A 63 4.59 -1.14 -16.08
N PRO A 64 4.97 -1.31 -14.80
CA PRO A 64 6.34 -1.65 -14.46
C PRO A 64 6.68 -3.06 -14.95
N THR A 65 7.94 -3.26 -15.32
CA THR A 65 8.45 -4.54 -15.78
C THR A 65 9.55 -5.06 -14.87
N PHE A 66 9.57 -6.37 -14.66
CA PHE A 66 10.64 -7.01 -13.89
C PHE A 66 11.97 -6.97 -14.64
N GLN A 67 12.99 -6.42 -14.01
CA GLN A 67 14.36 -6.59 -14.40
C GLN A 67 14.90 -7.96 -13.93
N ARG A 68 14.48 -8.38 -12.74
CA ARG A 68 14.77 -9.70 -12.18
C ARG A 68 13.63 -10.15 -11.28
N LYS A 69 13.13 -11.36 -11.47
CA LYS A 69 12.20 -12.05 -10.59
C LYS A 69 12.97 -12.78 -9.49
N SER A 70 12.48 -12.72 -8.25
CA SER A 70 13.15 -13.30 -7.08
C SER A 70 12.36 -14.41 -6.45
N TYR A 71 11.05 -14.27 -6.29
CA TYR A 71 10.19 -15.20 -5.58
C TYR A 71 8.79 -15.21 -6.16
N GLY A 72 8.17 -16.39 -6.22
CA GLY A 72 6.79 -16.58 -6.64
C GLY A 72 5.99 -17.32 -5.58
N PHE A 73 4.72 -17.01 -5.45
CA PHE A 73 3.76 -17.67 -4.57
C PHE A 73 2.39 -17.78 -5.22
N GLY A 74 1.58 -18.71 -4.72
CA GLY A 74 0.18 -18.85 -5.12
C GLY A 74 -0.74 -18.63 -3.93
N TYR A 75 -1.85 -17.96 -4.17
CA TYR A 75 -2.93 -17.79 -3.21
C TYR A 75 -4.27 -17.86 -3.94
N GLU A 76 -5.05 -18.89 -3.70
CA GLU A 76 -6.27 -19.19 -4.46
C GLU A 76 -5.97 -19.21 -5.98
N ASP A 77 -6.64 -18.35 -6.76
CA ASP A 77 -6.44 -18.18 -8.21
C ASP A 77 -5.44 -17.06 -8.57
N VAL A 78 -4.75 -16.50 -7.58
CA VAL A 78 -3.77 -15.42 -7.79
C VAL A 78 -2.36 -15.97 -7.74
N THR A 79 -1.57 -15.67 -8.76
CA THR A 79 -0.12 -15.86 -8.76
C THR A 79 0.55 -14.56 -8.36
N GLY A 80 1.32 -14.58 -7.28
CA GLY A 80 2.15 -13.45 -6.86
C GLY A 80 3.59 -13.65 -7.32
N THR A 81 4.22 -12.58 -7.80
CA THR A 81 5.64 -12.58 -8.18
C THR A 81 6.33 -11.37 -7.58
N PHE A 82 7.39 -11.60 -6.81
CA PHE A 82 8.29 -10.57 -6.33
C PHE A 82 9.53 -10.44 -7.21
N GLY A 83 10.06 -9.24 -7.31
CA GLY A 83 11.30 -8.97 -7.99
C GLY A 83 11.75 -7.53 -7.85
N VAL A 84 12.60 -7.11 -8.77
CA VAL A 84 13.13 -5.75 -8.84
C VAL A 84 12.92 -5.14 -10.21
N SER A 85 12.77 -3.82 -10.22
CA SER A 85 12.69 -2.97 -11.40
C SER A 85 13.55 -1.73 -11.13
N GLY A 86 14.78 -1.74 -11.64
CA GLY A 86 15.80 -0.76 -11.25
C GLY A 86 16.19 -0.91 -9.78
N ASP A 87 16.12 0.19 -9.04
CA ASP A 87 16.34 0.26 -7.58
C ASP A 87 15.04 0.05 -6.78
N SER A 88 13.93 -0.26 -7.45
CA SER A 88 12.62 -0.45 -6.88
C SER A 88 12.30 -1.92 -6.68
N PHE A 89 11.58 -2.19 -5.60
CA PHE A 89 10.94 -3.48 -5.38
C PHE A 89 9.64 -3.53 -6.19
N LEU A 90 9.35 -4.68 -6.80
CA LEU A 90 8.16 -4.88 -7.62
C LEU A 90 7.44 -6.16 -7.20
N LEU A 91 6.12 -6.04 -7.00
CA LEU A 91 5.19 -7.14 -6.80
C LEU A 91 4.16 -7.12 -7.93
N GLU A 92 3.93 -8.26 -8.56
CA GLU A 92 2.79 -8.50 -9.43
C GLU A 92 1.83 -9.47 -8.75
N LEU A 93 0.54 -9.14 -8.76
CA LEU A 93 -0.56 -10.01 -8.39
C LEU A 93 -1.38 -10.29 -9.65
N ALA A 94 -1.24 -11.50 -10.18
CA ALA A 94 -1.87 -11.94 -11.41
C ALA A 94 -3.00 -12.93 -11.11
N PRO A 95 -4.27 -12.49 -11.07
CA PRO A 95 -5.42 -13.38 -10.96
C PRO A 95 -5.65 -14.11 -12.28
N GLN A 96 -6.22 -15.30 -12.21
CA GLN A 96 -6.57 -16.05 -13.41
C GLN A 96 -7.72 -15.35 -14.17
N GLY A 97 -7.48 -15.02 -15.43
CA GLY A 97 -8.51 -14.45 -16.32
C GLY A 97 -8.83 -12.96 -16.09
N GLU A 98 -8.10 -12.28 -15.22
CA GLU A 98 -8.26 -10.85 -14.97
C GLU A 98 -6.93 -10.11 -15.12
N PRO A 99 -6.96 -8.78 -15.34
CA PRO A 99 -5.73 -7.97 -15.34
C PRO A 99 -5.01 -8.02 -14.00
N SER A 100 -3.68 -7.95 -14.04
CA SER A 100 -2.83 -7.89 -12.85
C SER A 100 -2.92 -6.55 -12.11
N LEU A 101 -2.62 -6.59 -10.82
CA LEU A 101 -2.26 -5.42 -10.03
C LEU A 101 -0.76 -5.47 -9.74
N TYR A 102 -0.09 -4.33 -9.93
CA TYR A 102 1.32 -4.17 -9.62
C TYR A 102 1.50 -3.20 -8.47
N LEU A 103 2.43 -3.51 -7.57
CA LEU A 103 2.93 -2.63 -6.54
C LEU A 103 4.42 -2.39 -6.78
N ARG A 104 4.82 -1.14 -6.87
CA ARG A 104 6.21 -0.72 -7.01
C ARG A 104 6.59 0.22 -5.87
N THR A 105 7.70 -0.06 -5.18
CA THR A 105 8.24 0.90 -4.21
C THR A 105 8.91 2.05 -4.97
N MET A 106 8.82 3.26 -4.40
CA MET A 106 9.59 4.39 -4.91
C MET A 106 11.05 4.19 -4.54
N GLY A 107 11.94 4.25 -5.54
CA GLY A 107 13.37 4.09 -5.36
C GLY A 107 14.03 5.25 -4.62
N GLY A 108 15.22 5.03 -4.13
CA GLY A 108 16.02 6.05 -3.43
C GLY A 108 15.43 6.48 -2.10
N THR A 109 15.21 7.77 -1.92
CA THR A 109 14.60 8.36 -0.72
C THR A 109 13.08 8.32 -0.72
N GLY A 110 12.46 7.65 -1.71
CA GLY A 110 11.02 7.60 -1.89
C GLY A 110 10.31 6.99 -0.69
N ARG A 111 9.39 7.76 -0.10
CA ARG A 111 8.58 7.32 1.04
C ARG A 111 7.24 6.82 0.58
N GLY A 112 7.23 5.84 -0.32
CA GLY A 112 5.94 5.36 -0.76
C GLY A 112 5.98 4.23 -1.78
N ILE A 113 4.78 3.91 -2.22
CA ILE A 113 4.51 2.88 -3.21
C ILE A 113 3.58 3.43 -4.30
N CYS A 114 3.74 2.92 -5.51
CA CYS A 114 2.80 3.14 -6.61
C CYS A 114 2.05 1.84 -6.90
N LEU A 115 0.74 1.95 -7.12
CA LEU A 115 -0.12 0.86 -7.53
C LEU A 115 -0.56 1.06 -8.98
N TYR A 116 -0.59 -0.03 -9.77
CA TYR A 116 -0.94 0.00 -11.18
C TYR A 116 -1.93 -1.13 -11.50
N GLY A 117 -2.93 -0.84 -12.28
CA GLY A 117 -3.79 -1.85 -12.92
C GLY A 117 -5.09 -2.14 -12.21
N ASN A 118 -5.31 -3.39 -11.83
CA ASN A 118 -6.60 -3.87 -11.33
C ASN A 118 -6.79 -3.58 -9.83
N TYR A 119 -7.67 -2.63 -9.51
CA TYR A 119 -8.01 -2.27 -8.12
C TYR A 119 -9.23 -3.04 -7.59
N SER A 120 -9.41 -4.30 -7.99
CA SER A 120 -10.44 -5.12 -7.34
C SER A 120 -10.18 -5.20 -5.83
N PRO A 121 -11.23 -5.20 -4.98
CA PRO A 121 -11.06 -5.15 -3.51
C PRO A 121 -10.13 -6.22 -2.96
N ARG A 122 -10.17 -7.42 -3.53
CA ARG A 122 -9.33 -8.56 -3.15
C ARG A 122 -7.85 -8.30 -3.38
N LEU A 123 -7.48 -7.88 -4.60
CA LEU A 123 -6.10 -7.60 -4.96
C LEU A 123 -5.57 -6.36 -4.25
N LEU A 124 -6.38 -5.32 -4.18
CA LEU A 124 -6.01 -4.06 -3.54
C LEU A 124 -5.76 -4.25 -2.04
N ARG A 125 -6.60 -5.02 -1.35
CA ARG A 125 -6.37 -5.37 0.06
C ARG A 125 -5.02 -6.03 0.25
N PHE A 126 -4.72 -7.05 -0.56
CA PHE A 126 -3.47 -7.78 -0.49
C PHE A 126 -2.27 -6.86 -0.76
N ALA A 127 -2.34 -6.05 -1.83
CA ALA A 127 -1.28 -5.11 -2.18
C ALA A 127 -1.01 -4.07 -1.09
N LEU A 128 -2.06 -3.53 -0.47
CA LEU A 128 -1.93 -2.57 0.63
C LEU A 128 -1.27 -3.21 1.87
N TRP A 129 -1.63 -4.44 2.23
CA TRP A 129 -0.98 -5.15 3.32
C TRP A 129 0.49 -5.46 3.04
N MET A 130 0.81 -5.89 1.82
CA MET A 130 2.19 -6.12 1.41
C MET A 130 2.99 -4.82 1.38
N GLY A 131 2.41 -3.76 0.83
CA GLY A 131 3.01 -2.42 0.82
C GLY A 131 3.26 -1.89 2.23
N TYR A 132 2.29 -2.02 3.12
CA TYR A 132 2.45 -1.66 4.53
C TYR A 132 3.63 -2.40 5.17
N GLY A 133 3.71 -3.72 4.99
CA GLY A 133 4.82 -4.53 5.51
C GLY A 133 6.17 -4.09 4.96
N LEU A 134 6.27 -3.86 3.64
CA LEU A 134 7.51 -3.39 3.00
C LEU A 134 7.96 -2.01 3.52
N MET A 135 7.02 -1.11 3.76
CA MET A 135 7.33 0.26 4.20
C MET A 135 7.63 0.37 5.68
N THR A 136 7.09 -0.54 6.51
CA THR A 136 7.22 -0.47 7.97
C THR A 136 8.32 -1.38 8.53
N VAL A 137 8.79 -2.38 7.79
CA VAL A 137 9.86 -3.28 8.26
C VAL A 137 11.16 -2.53 8.60
N ARG A 138 11.47 -1.46 7.88
CA ARG A 138 12.61 -0.59 8.18
C ARG A 138 12.41 0.31 9.40
N LYS A 139 11.22 0.29 9.99
CA LYS A 139 10.82 1.04 11.19
C LYS A 139 10.62 0.08 12.37
N GLU A 140 11.34 -1.04 12.36
CA GLU A 140 11.30 -2.08 13.41
C GLU A 140 9.90 -2.67 13.64
N THR A 141 9.05 -2.62 12.62
CA THR A 141 7.68 -3.13 12.67
C THR A 141 7.51 -4.29 11.70
N VAL A 142 6.98 -5.39 12.19
CA VAL A 142 6.64 -6.57 11.39
C VAL A 142 5.12 -6.68 11.27
N ALA A 143 4.63 -6.68 10.03
CA ALA A 143 3.22 -6.92 9.76
C ALA A 143 2.92 -8.42 9.89
N LEU A 144 2.07 -8.78 10.85
CA LEU A 144 1.60 -10.15 11.03
C LEU A 144 0.14 -10.27 10.59
N HIS A 145 -0.14 -11.31 9.81
CA HIS A 145 -1.51 -11.70 9.51
C HIS A 145 -2.00 -12.65 10.60
N GLY A 146 -2.93 -12.19 11.42
CA GLY A 146 -3.47 -12.98 12.51
C GLY A 146 -4.71 -12.34 13.11
N SER A 147 -5.41 -13.10 13.95
CA SER A 147 -6.50 -12.60 14.80
C SER A 147 -6.07 -12.64 16.27
N CYS A 148 -6.43 -11.62 17.02
CA CYS A 148 -6.21 -11.56 18.47
C CYS A 148 -7.57 -11.67 19.18
N ILE A 149 -7.70 -12.66 20.08
CA ILE A 149 -8.87 -12.83 20.92
C ILE A 149 -8.46 -12.50 22.35
N VAL A 150 -9.12 -11.52 22.94
CA VAL A 150 -8.93 -11.16 24.35
C VAL A 150 -10.05 -11.80 25.15
N TYR A 151 -9.70 -12.72 26.05
CA TYR A 151 -10.63 -13.24 27.06
C TYR A 151 -10.58 -12.33 28.31
N LYS A 152 -11.76 -11.89 28.74
CA LYS A 152 -11.94 -11.20 30.01
C LYS A 152 -12.38 -12.18 31.08
#